data_cd128e208c9a08d25c422a1c412f0e2d
#
_entry.id   cd128e208c9a08d25c422a1c412f0e2d
#
_cell.length_a   1.000
_cell.length_b   1.000
_cell.length_c   1.000
_cell.angle_alpha   90.00
_cell.angle_beta   90.00
_cell.angle_gamma   90.00
#
_symmetry.space_group_name_H-M   'P 1'
#
loop_
_entity.id
_entity.type
_entity.pdbx_description
1 polymer ?
#
loop_
_entity_poly.entity_id
_entity_poly.type
_entity_poly.pdbx_seq_one_letter_code
_entity_poly.pdbx_strand_id
1 'polypeptide(L)'
;MAELSQKMKELVQPYLASIEPYDPNFTPTSINLSANENTYPVPEGVREAVDAALAATPLNRYPDPMSNDLRDELAAWHGVPREMVCTGNGGDELLYNFLLAFGGRGRTLLNCPPCFSEYAFFASLVETGVRDVWRDPKTFELDCAAVLEAAPSCDLAIVTSPNNPTGDVAPLDFIGKLCEACPGMVMVDEAYIEFADASFGAKTTAQGLIEKYSNLVILHTLSKAFGAAGTRCGYVIAAPEVIDVFAAIRQIYSVNVLTQAAALAAVRARDAYAPVVAQVAAERERVKAALEVLAANGLPVEVWPSFGNFLLVRMAHATRVRERLRDEYSILVRDFSYAPGLADCLRITVGTPAENDAVLSALAVLVKEEM
;
A
#
# COMPACT_ATOMS: atom_id res chain seq x y z
N MET A 1 -2.54 20.90 -13.76
CA MET A 1 -1.32 21.76 -13.88
C MET A 1 -1.50 22.85 -14.90
N ALA A 2 -0.75 23.97 -14.77
CA ALA A 2 -0.59 24.86 -15.91
C ALA A 2 0.14 24.11 -17.02
N GLU A 3 -0.34 24.25 -18.26
CA GLU A 3 0.29 23.62 -19.41
C GLU A 3 1.74 24.09 -19.53
N LEU A 4 2.68 23.14 -19.67
CA LEU A 4 4.10 23.46 -19.86
C LEU A 4 4.28 24.38 -21.09
N SER A 5 5.06 25.44 -20.95
CA SER A 5 5.44 26.26 -22.09
C SER A 5 6.17 25.43 -23.14
N GLN A 6 6.12 25.86 -24.41
CA GLN A 6 6.81 25.17 -25.51
C GLN A 6 8.30 24.97 -25.20
N LYS A 7 8.95 26.00 -24.65
CA LYS A 7 10.34 25.93 -24.22
C LYS A 7 10.59 24.85 -23.17
N MET A 8 9.69 24.70 -22.19
CA MET A 8 9.83 23.66 -21.16
C MET A 8 9.59 22.26 -21.70
N LYS A 9 8.63 22.08 -22.64
CA LYS A 9 8.41 20.81 -23.33
C LYS A 9 9.64 20.34 -24.12
N GLU A 10 10.44 21.25 -24.64
CA GLU A 10 11.69 20.96 -25.37
C GLU A 10 12.87 20.61 -24.43
N LEU A 11 12.83 21.06 -23.17
CA LEU A 11 13.88 20.82 -22.17
C LEU A 11 13.65 19.56 -21.32
N VAL A 12 12.40 19.19 -21.13
CA VAL A 12 12.02 18.00 -20.39
C VAL A 12 12.22 16.75 -21.25
N GLN A 13 12.58 15.63 -20.61
CA GLN A 13 12.61 14.36 -21.32
C GLN A 13 11.23 14.08 -21.94
N PRO A 14 11.14 13.67 -23.23
CA PRO A 14 9.86 13.56 -23.94
C PRO A 14 8.83 12.69 -23.22
N TYR A 15 9.25 11.60 -22.61
CA TYR A 15 8.36 10.68 -21.89
C TYR A 15 7.82 11.25 -20.55
N LEU A 16 8.48 12.30 -20.01
CA LEU A 16 8.02 12.99 -18.80
C LEU A 16 7.09 14.18 -19.10
N ALA A 17 7.03 14.63 -20.35
CA ALA A 17 6.29 15.84 -20.70
C ALA A 17 4.76 15.75 -20.49
N SER A 18 4.22 14.53 -20.44
CA SER A 18 2.79 14.24 -20.22
C SER A 18 2.46 13.78 -18.82
N ILE A 19 3.45 13.70 -17.91
CA ILE A 19 3.22 13.20 -16.55
C ILE A 19 2.54 14.29 -15.72
N GLU A 20 1.41 13.90 -15.12
CA GLU A 20 0.69 14.75 -14.17
C GLU A 20 1.16 14.45 -12.75
N PRO A 21 1.26 15.49 -11.86
CA PRO A 21 1.56 15.26 -10.46
C PRO A 21 0.47 14.43 -9.80
N TYR A 22 0.86 13.57 -8.89
CA TYR A 22 -0.09 12.90 -8.01
C TYR A 22 -0.90 13.93 -7.21
N ASP A 23 -2.21 13.89 -7.33
CA ASP A 23 -3.15 14.67 -6.53
C ASP A 23 -4.05 13.74 -5.72
N PRO A 24 -3.86 13.65 -4.39
CA PRO A 24 -4.74 12.85 -3.53
C PRO A 24 -6.13 13.46 -3.35
N ASN A 25 -6.41 14.63 -3.95
CA ASN A 25 -7.61 15.44 -3.68
C ASN A 25 -7.79 15.70 -2.17
N PHE A 26 -6.67 16.04 -1.52
CA PHE A 26 -6.65 16.29 -0.09
C PHE A 26 -7.47 17.53 0.26
N THR A 27 -8.44 17.33 1.12
CA THR A 27 -9.24 18.41 1.71
C THR A 27 -9.28 18.19 3.22
N PRO A 28 -8.94 19.18 4.05
CA PRO A 28 -9.06 19.05 5.49
C PRO A 28 -10.51 18.73 5.89
N THR A 29 -10.69 17.65 6.63
CA THR A 29 -11.99 17.20 7.14
C THR A 29 -11.84 16.72 8.58
N SER A 30 -12.94 16.67 9.33
CA SER A 30 -12.95 16.17 10.71
C SER A 30 -12.65 14.67 10.80
N ILE A 31 -13.08 13.90 9.78
CA ILE A 31 -12.83 12.47 9.65
C ILE A 31 -12.18 12.22 8.29
N ASN A 32 -10.94 11.72 8.29
CA ASN A 32 -10.22 11.39 7.06
C ASN A 32 -9.98 9.88 6.96
N LEU A 33 -10.74 9.23 6.08
CA LEU A 33 -10.68 7.80 5.80
C LEU A 33 -10.33 7.52 4.33
N SER A 34 -9.45 8.36 3.73
CA SER A 34 -9.12 8.31 2.30
C SER A 34 -7.81 7.62 1.96
N ALA A 35 -6.83 7.57 2.89
CA ALA A 35 -5.45 7.18 2.61
C ALA A 35 -5.01 5.86 3.27
N ASN A 36 -5.94 5.07 3.80
CA ASN A 36 -5.66 3.83 4.53
C ASN A 36 -4.68 4.06 5.71
N GLU A 37 -4.78 5.23 6.34
CA GLU A 37 -4.05 5.51 7.57
C GLU A 37 -4.73 4.79 8.74
N ASN A 38 -3.94 4.45 9.76
CA ASN A 38 -4.46 3.94 11.01
C ASN A 38 -4.86 5.12 11.89
N THR A 39 -6.17 5.34 12.09
CA THR A 39 -6.71 6.48 12.85
C THR A 39 -6.75 6.25 14.35
N TYR A 40 -6.45 5.02 14.80
CA TYR A 40 -6.32 4.73 16.23
C TYR A 40 -5.12 5.46 16.82
N PRO A 41 -5.19 5.87 18.08
CA PRO A 41 -4.04 6.47 18.76
C PRO A 41 -2.88 5.46 18.83
N VAL A 42 -1.67 5.97 18.66
CA VAL A 42 -0.46 5.16 18.87
C VAL A 42 -0.47 4.63 20.30
N PRO A 43 -0.22 3.33 20.52
CA PRO A 43 -0.17 2.76 21.88
C PRO A 43 0.77 3.55 22.79
N GLU A 44 0.37 3.82 24.03
CA GLU A 44 1.04 4.79 24.90
C GLU A 44 2.53 4.46 25.12
N GLY A 45 2.87 3.21 25.42
CA GLY A 45 4.27 2.80 25.60
C GLY A 45 5.11 2.93 24.33
N VAL A 46 4.50 2.84 23.14
CA VAL A 46 5.16 3.10 21.86
C VAL A 46 5.38 4.60 21.69
N ARG A 47 4.36 5.40 22.02
CA ARG A 47 4.43 6.86 21.95
C ARG A 47 5.58 7.39 22.81
N GLU A 48 5.66 6.96 24.05
CA GLU A 48 6.72 7.34 24.98
C GLU A 48 8.11 6.94 24.46
N ALA A 49 8.25 5.72 23.93
CA ALA A 49 9.51 5.24 23.36
C ALA A 49 9.95 6.06 22.14
N VAL A 50 9.01 6.40 21.25
CA VAL A 50 9.27 7.23 20.07
C VAL A 50 9.64 8.66 20.49
N ASP A 51 8.89 9.28 21.38
CA ASP A 51 9.16 10.65 21.85
C ASP A 51 10.55 10.74 22.52
N ALA A 52 10.93 9.75 23.34
CA ALA A 52 12.25 9.68 23.94
C ALA A 52 13.38 9.51 22.90
N ALA A 53 13.19 8.64 21.89
CA ALA A 53 14.15 8.43 20.83
C ALA A 53 14.35 9.71 20.00
N LEU A 54 13.26 10.40 19.65
CA LEU A 54 13.31 11.66 18.91
C LEU A 54 14.02 12.76 19.70
N ALA A 55 13.73 12.89 20.99
CA ALA A 55 14.37 13.88 21.87
C ALA A 55 15.88 13.65 22.01
N ALA A 56 16.34 12.40 21.95
CA ALA A 56 17.76 12.04 22.03
C ALA A 56 18.50 12.18 20.69
N THR A 57 17.80 12.41 19.57
CA THR A 57 18.37 12.37 18.23
C THR A 57 19.02 13.71 17.85
N PRO A 58 20.34 13.74 17.51
CA PRO A 58 21.04 14.96 17.12
C PRO A 58 20.69 15.35 15.69
N LEU A 59 20.05 16.51 15.50
CA LEU A 59 19.63 17.00 14.18
C LEU A 59 20.76 17.56 13.30
N ASN A 60 21.93 17.81 13.87
CA ASN A 60 23.08 18.40 13.18
C ASN A 60 24.06 17.34 12.63
N ARG A 61 23.65 16.09 12.57
CA ARG A 61 24.44 14.97 12.03
C ARG A 61 23.65 14.21 10.98
N TYR A 62 24.36 13.71 9.97
CA TYR A 62 23.77 12.74 9.03
C TYR A 62 23.45 11.44 9.74
N PRO A 63 22.40 10.73 9.31
CA PRO A 63 22.07 9.40 9.80
C PRO A 63 23.12 8.35 9.38
N ASP A 64 23.03 7.17 9.98
CA ASP A 64 23.65 5.98 9.37
C ASP A 64 23.06 5.77 7.96
N PRO A 65 23.88 5.83 6.90
CA PRO A 65 23.40 5.68 5.54
C PRO A 65 22.77 4.30 5.29
N MET A 66 23.12 3.29 6.07
CA MET A 66 22.59 1.93 5.94
C MET A 66 21.44 1.63 6.90
N SER A 67 21.14 2.52 7.86
CA SER A 67 20.14 2.29 8.91
C SER A 67 20.36 0.97 9.65
N ASN A 68 21.61 0.64 10.01
CA ASN A 68 22.00 -0.69 10.47
C ASN A 68 21.25 -1.12 11.74
N ASP A 69 21.06 -0.23 12.73
CA ASP A 69 20.32 -0.56 13.94
C ASP A 69 18.85 -0.93 13.64
N LEU A 70 18.22 -0.21 12.71
CA LEU A 70 16.86 -0.51 12.27
C LEU A 70 16.82 -1.83 11.48
N ARG A 71 17.77 -2.06 10.58
CA ARG A 71 17.87 -3.31 9.82
C ARG A 71 18.12 -4.52 10.73
N ASP A 72 18.93 -4.38 11.78
CA ASP A 72 19.16 -5.44 12.77
C ASP A 72 17.87 -5.82 13.51
N GLU A 73 17.09 -4.82 13.92
CA GLU A 73 15.81 -5.07 14.61
C GLU A 73 14.76 -5.68 13.68
N LEU A 74 14.65 -5.20 12.42
CA LEU A 74 13.77 -5.76 11.40
C LEU A 74 14.20 -7.21 11.06
N ALA A 75 15.47 -7.46 10.88
CA ALA A 75 16.02 -8.79 10.62
C ALA A 75 15.69 -9.77 11.75
N ALA A 76 15.90 -9.34 13.01
CA ALA A 76 15.53 -10.13 14.17
C ALA A 76 14.02 -10.41 14.26
N TRP A 77 13.18 -9.43 13.94
CA TRP A 77 11.73 -9.60 13.89
C TRP A 77 11.30 -10.63 12.86
N HIS A 78 11.88 -10.57 11.66
CA HIS A 78 11.53 -11.45 10.55
C HIS A 78 12.29 -12.80 10.55
N GLY A 79 13.26 -12.98 11.46
CA GLY A 79 14.06 -14.20 11.54
C GLY A 79 14.99 -14.40 10.34
N VAL A 80 15.49 -13.31 9.76
CA VAL A 80 16.39 -13.32 8.59
C VAL A 80 17.71 -12.61 8.91
N PRO A 81 18.81 -12.85 8.18
CA PRO A 81 20.03 -12.06 8.28
C PRO A 81 19.80 -10.59 7.88
N ARG A 82 20.54 -9.65 8.51
CA ARG A 82 20.49 -8.22 8.15
C ARG A 82 20.76 -7.95 6.67
N GLU A 83 21.59 -8.76 6.04
CA GLU A 83 21.95 -8.67 4.62
C GLU A 83 20.74 -8.92 3.70
N MET A 84 19.65 -9.46 4.23
CA MET A 84 18.38 -9.64 3.51
C MET A 84 17.42 -8.47 3.67
N VAL A 85 17.77 -7.39 4.37
CA VAL A 85 16.88 -6.26 4.66
C VAL A 85 17.44 -4.96 4.09
N CYS A 86 16.60 -4.18 3.38
CA CYS A 86 16.92 -2.82 2.99
C CYS A 86 15.76 -1.88 3.39
N THR A 87 16.09 -0.75 4.02
CA THR A 87 15.13 0.29 4.41
C THR A 87 15.05 1.39 3.37
N GLY A 88 13.88 2.06 3.26
CA GLY A 88 13.66 3.19 2.37
C GLY A 88 12.74 4.25 2.98
N ASN A 89 12.69 5.41 2.35
CA ASN A 89 11.81 6.53 2.72
C ASN A 89 10.36 6.27 2.32
N GLY A 90 9.72 5.33 3.02
CA GLY A 90 8.43 4.75 2.69
C GLY A 90 8.52 3.63 1.65
N GLY A 91 7.39 2.96 1.41
CA GLY A 91 7.29 1.93 0.36
C GLY A 91 7.49 2.49 -1.04
N ASP A 92 7.09 3.75 -1.27
CA ASP A 92 7.14 4.39 -2.58
C ASP A 92 8.57 4.51 -3.12
N GLU A 93 9.55 4.87 -2.27
CA GLU A 93 10.97 4.87 -2.67
C GLU A 93 11.44 3.47 -3.07
N LEU A 94 11.05 2.46 -2.32
CA LEU A 94 11.46 1.08 -2.58
C LEU A 94 10.81 0.52 -3.86
N LEU A 95 9.56 0.86 -4.13
CA LEU A 95 8.89 0.58 -5.40
C LEU A 95 9.61 1.23 -6.58
N TYR A 96 9.91 2.53 -6.45
CA TYR A 96 10.66 3.25 -7.48
C TYR A 96 12.05 2.64 -7.70
N ASN A 97 12.77 2.34 -6.61
CA ASN A 97 14.08 1.69 -6.67
C ASN A 97 14.03 0.30 -7.32
N PHE A 98 12.97 -0.49 -7.05
CA PHE A 98 12.76 -1.77 -7.71
C PHE A 98 12.64 -1.62 -9.24
N LEU A 99 11.82 -0.68 -9.68
CA LEU A 99 11.62 -0.41 -11.10
C LEU A 99 12.87 0.24 -11.75
N LEU A 100 13.58 1.08 -11.02
CA LEU A 100 14.85 1.65 -11.49
C LEU A 100 15.94 0.59 -11.67
N ALA A 101 16.01 -0.38 -10.75
CA ALA A 101 17.02 -1.44 -10.79
C ALA A 101 16.74 -2.51 -11.86
N PHE A 102 15.49 -2.95 -11.94
CA PHE A 102 15.12 -4.15 -12.69
C PHE A 102 14.25 -3.86 -13.92
N GLY A 103 13.69 -2.65 -14.02
CA GLY A 103 12.94 -2.15 -15.17
C GLY A 103 13.81 -1.44 -16.20
N GLY A 104 13.22 -0.47 -16.91
CA GLY A 104 13.88 0.36 -17.91
C GLY A 104 13.40 0.09 -19.32
N ARG A 105 13.96 0.86 -20.27
CA ARG A 105 13.57 0.79 -21.67
C ARG A 105 13.74 -0.63 -22.25
N GLY A 106 12.70 -1.14 -22.90
CA GLY A 106 12.67 -2.47 -23.50
C GLY A 106 12.33 -3.59 -22.53
N ARG A 107 12.07 -3.27 -21.25
CA ARG A 107 11.55 -4.21 -20.25
C ARG A 107 10.07 -4.00 -19.99
N THR A 108 9.39 -5.02 -19.52
CA THR A 108 7.95 -5.05 -19.29
C THR A 108 7.61 -5.48 -17.87
N LEU A 109 6.83 -4.66 -17.17
CA LEU A 109 6.22 -4.97 -15.90
C LEU A 109 4.90 -5.71 -16.11
N LEU A 110 4.72 -6.87 -15.51
CA LEU A 110 3.42 -7.52 -15.33
C LEU A 110 2.69 -6.86 -14.16
N ASN A 111 1.50 -6.32 -14.44
CA ASN A 111 0.66 -5.58 -13.50
C ASN A 111 -0.74 -6.20 -13.45
N CYS A 112 -1.41 -6.16 -12.30
CA CYS A 112 -2.71 -6.83 -12.09
C CYS A 112 -3.80 -5.84 -11.65
N PRO A 113 -4.27 -4.92 -12.52
CA PRO A 113 -5.29 -3.95 -12.16
C PRO A 113 -6.69 -4.57 -11.97
N PRO A 114 -7.57 -3.89 -11.20
CA PRO A 114 -7.27 -2.71 -10.43
C PRO A 114 -6.35 -3.00 -9.25
N CYS A 115 -5.27 -2.22 -9.15
CA CYS A 115 -4.26 -2.31 -8.10
C CYS A 115 -3.75 -0.91 -7.74
N PHE A 116 -2.70 -0.81 -6.95
CA PHE A 116 -2.11 0.48 -6.61
C PHE A 116 -1.52 1.15 -7.86
N SER A 117 -2.00 2.35 -8.18
CA SER A 117 -1.68 3.08 -9.41
C SER A 117 -0.21 3.42 -9.59
N GLU A 118 0.52 3.52 -8.47
CA GLU A 118 1.92 3.93 -8.47
C GLU A 118 2.86 2.91 -9.12
N TYR A 119 2.44 1.64 -9.28
CA TYR A 119 3.25 0.67 -10.01
C TYR A 119 3.42 1.06 -11.48
N ALA A 120 2.32 1.33 -12.17
CA ALA A 120 2.35 1.79 -13.56
C ALA A 120 2.96 3.20 -13.68
N PHE A 121 2.68 4.07 -12.70
CA PHE A 121 3.26 5.42 -12.66
C PHE A 121 4.78 5.36 -12.55
N PHE A 122 5.34 4.65 -11.57
CA PHE A 122 6.79 4.52 -11.42
C PHE A 122 7.45 3.77 -12.59
N ALA A 123 6.76 2.77 -13.18
CA ALA A 123 7.20 2.12 -14.40
C ALA A 123 7.39 3.14 -15.54
N SER A 124 6.46 4.08 -15.70
CA SER A 124 6.54 5.13 -16.70
C SER A 124 7.74 6.07 -16.49
N LEU A 125 8.10 6.35 -15.22
CA LEU A 125 9.24 7.22 -14.87
C LEU A 125 10.60 6.62 -15.27
N VAL A 126 10.68 5.31 -15.45
CA VAL A 126 11.90 4.61 -15.85
C VAL A 126 11.78 3.97 -17.23
N GLU A 127 10.81 4.39 -18.04
CA GLU A 127 10.53 3.88 -19.40
C GLU A 127 10.30 2.36 -19.46
N THR A 128 9.76 1.75 -18.40
CA THR A 128 9.34 0.35 -18.37
C THR A 128 7.95 0.23 -18.98
N GLY A 129 7.78 -0.67 -19.95
CA GLY A 129 6.46 -1.02 -20.49
C GLY A 129 5.61 -1.71 -19.42
N VAL A 130 4.29 -1.60 -19.53
CA VAL A 130 3.35 -2.25 -18.60
C VAL A 130 2.46 -3.21 -19.40
N ARG A 131 2.37 -4.46 -18.93
CA ARG A 131 1.41 -5.45 -19.39
C ARG A 131 0.39 -5.70 -18.29
N ASP A 132 -0.83 -5.21 -18.51
CA ASP A 132 -1.94 -5.41 -17.59
C ASP A 132 -2.61 -6.77 -17.81
N VAL A 133 -2.78 -7.53 -16.73
CA VAL A 133 -3.67 -8.67 -16.62
C VAL A 133 -4.75 -8.32 -15.62
N TRP A 134 -5.95 -8.04 -16.11
CA TRP A 134 -7.05 -7.54 -15.29
C TRP A 134 -7.61 -8.62 -14.36
N ARG A 135 -7.93 -8.23 -13.16
CA ARG A 135 -8.70 -9.02 -12.20
C ARG A 135 -10.12 -9.25 -12.72
N ASP A 136 -10.81 -10.24 -12.17
CA ASP A 136 -12.22 -10.47 -12.52
C ASP A 136 -13.05 -9.19 -12.31
N PRO A 137 -13.82 -8.73 -13.30
CA PRO A 137 -14.51 -7.43 -13.22
C PRO A 137 -15.69 -7.40 -12.23
N LYS A 138 -16.12 -8.56 -11.69
CA LYS A 138 -17.21 -8.67 -10.74
C LYS A 138 -16.73 -8.97 -9.33
N THR A 139 -15.86 -9.98 -9.19
CA THR A 139 -15.36 -10.41 -7.89
C THR A 139 -14.11 -9.67 -7.45
N PHE A 140 -13.38 -9.08 -8.39
CA PHE A 140 -12.03 -8.49 -8.25
C PHE A 140 -10.97 -9.50 -7.83
N GLU A 141 -11.27 -10.79 -7.89
CA GLU A 141 -10.28 -11.83 -7.64
C GLU A 141 -9.17 -11.82 -8.68
N LEU A 142 -7.96 -12.14 -8.25
CA LEU A 142 -6.80 -12.23 -9.12
C LEU A 142 -6.95 -13.44 -10.06
N ASP A 143 -6.90 -13.21 -11.38
CA ASP A 143 -6.85 -14.30 -12.36
C ASP A 143 -5.43 -14.92 -12.38
N CYS A 144 -5.17 -15.79 -11.43
CA CYS A 144 -3.89 -16.46 -11.28
C CYS A 144 -3.44 -17.20 -12.55
N ALA A 145 -4.40 -17.78 -13.31
CA ALA A 145 -4.07 -18.54 -14.53
C ALA A 145 -3.59 -17.61 -15.65
N ALA A 146 -4.32 -16.51 -15.89
CA ALA A 146 -3.96 -15.52 -16.90
C ALA A 146 -2.63 -14.81 -16.54
N VAL A 147 -2.39 -14.54 -15.25
CA VAL A 147 -1.12 -13.95 -14.79
C VAL A 147 0.05 -14.90 -15.06
N LEU A 148 -0.08 -16.20 -14.75
CA LEU A 148 0.96 -17.19 -15.01
C LEU A 148 1.21 -17.41 -16.51
N GLU A 149 0.18 -17.30 -17.35
CA GLU A 149 0.33 -17.35 -18.82
C GLU A 149 1.09 -16.13 -19.35
N ALA A 150 0.86 -14.95 -18.77
CA ALA A 150 1.51 -13.70 -19.18
C ALA A 150 2.97 -13.58 -18.69
N ALA A 151 3.28 -14.14 -17.51
CA ALA A 151 4.55 -13.96 -16.81
C ALA A 151 5.81 -14.28 -17.63
N PRO A 152 5.88 -15.35 -18.47
CA PRO A 152 7.08 -15.66 -19.24
C PRO A 152 7.51 -14.60 -20.25
N SER A 153 6.62 -13.67 -20.60
CA SER A 153 6.89 -12.56 -21.54
C SER A 153 7.15 -11.22 -20.87
N CYS A 154 7.24 -11.19 -19.53
CA CYS A 154 7.48 -10.00 -18.74
C CYS A 154 8.83 -10.13 -18.01
N ASP A 155 9.52 -8.99 -17.85
CA ASP A 155 10.82 -8.96 -17.18
C ASP A 155 10.70 -8.81 -15.67
N LEU A 156 9.57 -8.31 -15.18
CA LEU A 156 9.28 -8.19 -13.74
C LEU A 156 7.78 -8.27 -13.51
N ALA A 157 7.39 -8.61 -12.29
CA ALA A 157 6.01 -8.63 -11.86
C ALA A 157 5.86 -7.98 -10.49
N ILE A 158 4.74 -7.28 -10.27
CA ILE A 158 4.33 -6.78 -8.95
C ILE A 158 2.94 -7.31 -8.64
N VAL A 159 2.81 -7.96 -7.48
CA VAL A 159 1.54 -8.45 -6.93
C VAL A 159 1.36 -7.85 -5.54
N THR A 160 0.20 -7.26 -5.28
CA THR A 160 -0.13 -6.72 -3.95
C THR A 160 -0.96 -7.74 -3.16
N SER A 161 -0.61 -7.99 -1.93
CA SER A 161 -1.29 -8.96 -1.05
C SER A 161 -1.24 -8.51 0.42
N PRO A 162 -2.34 -8.05 1.00
CA PRO A 162 -3.66 -7.75 0.42
C PRO A 162 -3.66 -6.64 -0.63
N ASN A 163 -4.45 -6.81 -1.69
CA ASN A 163 -4.50 -5.84 -2.78
C ASN A 163 -5.22 -4.54 -2.40
N ASN A 164 -4.75 -3.43 -2.92
CA ASN A 164 -5.38 -2.12 -2.82
C ASN A 164 -5.86 -1.69 -4.24
N PRO A 165 -7.18 -1.47 -4.49
CA PRO A 165 -8.22 -1.22 -3.48
C PRO A 165 -9.14 -2.41 -3.16
N THR A 166 -8.93 -3.61 -3.68
CA THR A 166 -9.90 -4.71 -3.63
C THR A 166 -9.87 -5.53 -2.34
N GLY A 167 -8.72 -5.59 -1.66
CA GLY A 167 -8.57 -6.20 -0.33
C GLY A 167 -8.29 -7.70 -0.32
N ASP A 168 -8.24 -8.38 -1.45
CA ASP A 168 -7.97 -9.81 -1.56
C ASP A 168 -6.50 -10.18 -1.33
N VAL A 169 -6.26 -11.42 -0.91
CA VAL A 169 -4.92 -11.98 -0.65
C VAL A 169 -4.53 -12.96 -1.76
N ALA A 170 -3.33 -12.80 -2.31
CA ALA A 170 -2.81 -13.71 -3.31
C ALA A 170 -2.38 -15.05 -2.65
N PRO A 171 -2.75 -16.22 -3.25
CA PRO A 171 -2.34 -17.52 -2.71
C PRO A 171 -0.81 -17.71 -2.75
N LEU A 172 -0.21 -18.26 -1.70
CA LEU A 172 1.24 -18.47 -1.62
C LEU A 172 1.76 -19.44 -2.70
N ASP A 173 1.00 -20.45 -3.06
CA ASP A 173 1.36 -21.39 -4.14
C ASP A 173 1.34 -20.71 -5.50
N PHE A 174 0.46 -19.74 -5.72
CA PHE A 174 0.47 -18.91 -6.92
C PHE A 174 1.73 -18.03 -6.96
N ILE A 175 2.11 -17.38 -5.85
CA ILE A 175 3.32 -16.55 -5.78
C ILE A 175 4.56 -17.39 -6.12
N GLY A 176 4.66 -18.61 -5.58
CA GLY A 176 5.74 -19.53 -5.93
C GLY A 176 5.79 -19.87 -7.43
N LYS A 177 4.65 -20.19 -8.04
CA LYS A 177 4.55 -20.45 -9.48
C LYS A 177 4.88 -19.20 -10.31
N LEU A 178 4.51 -18.00 -9.83
CA LEU A 178 4.84 -16.74 -10.50
C LEU A 178 6.37 -16.51 -10.51
N CYS A 179 7.06 -16.79 -9.40
CA CYS A 179 8.51 -16.72 -9.33
C CYS A 179 9.20 -17.71 -10.29
N GLU A 180 8.61 -18.88 -10.52
CA GLU A 180 9.10 -19.86 -11.50
C GLU A 180 8.81 -19.44 -12.95
N ALA A 181 7.68 -18.80 -13.21
CA ALA A 181 7.24 -18.42 -14.55
C ALA A 181 7.86 -17.10 -15.05
N CYS A 182 8.07 -16.13 -14.15
CA CYS A 182 8.67 -14.84 -14.49
C CYS A 182 10.19 -14.98 -14.64
N PRO A 183 10.77 -14.65 -15.81
CA PRO A 183 12.21 -14.78 -16.03
C PRO A 183 13.06 -13.77 -15.24
N GLY A 184 12.44 -12.72 -14.71
CA GLY A 184 13.10 -11.68 -13.91
C GLY A 184 12.56 -11.60 -12.50
N MET A 185 12.45 -10.39 -11.96
CA MET A 185 12.14 -10.17 -10.55
C MET A 185 10.62 -10.13 -10.27
N VAL A 186 10.24 -10.68 -9.13
CA VAL A 186 8.87 -10.63 -8.62
C VAL A 186 8.86 -9.87 -7.31
N MET A 187 8.03 -8.82 -7.21
CA MET A 187 7.77 -8.14 -5.94
C MET A 187 6.38 -8.48 -5.44
N VAL A 188 6.28 -8.84 -4.16
CA VAL A 188 5.01 -8.92 -3.45
C VAL A 188 4.94 -7.73 -2.50
N ASP A 189 3.98 -6.84 -2.74
CA ASP A 189 3.71 -5.70 -1.88
C ASP A 189 2.77 -6.13 -0.75
N GLU A 190 3.33 -6.24 0.45
CA GLU A 190 2.66 -6.69 1.67
C GLU A 190 2.34 -5.51 2.62
N ALA A 191 2.07 -4.32 2.08
CA ALA A 191 1.79 -3.13 2.90
C ALA A 191 0.64 -3.28 3.91
N TYR A 192 -0.22 -4.28 3.77
CA TYR A 192 -1.38 -4.53 4.62
C TYR A 192 -1.36 -5.92 5.28
N ILE A 193 -0.23 -6.61 5.26
CA ILE A 193 -0.14 -8.03 5.65
C ILE A 193 -0.54 -8.29 7.10
N GLU A 194 -0.25 -7.36 8.01
CA GLU A 194 -0.57 -7.51 9.44
C GLU A 194 -2.08 -7.66 9.68
N PHE A 195 -2.90 -6.99 8.86
CA PHE A 195 -4.37 -7.10 8.94
C PHE A 195 -4.87 -8.44 8.39
N ALA A 196 -4.22 -8.98 7.36
CA ALA A 196 -4.50 -10.32 6.84
C ALA A 196 -4.10 -11.38 7.88
N ASP A 197 -2.89 -11.31 8.44
CA ASP A 197 -2.42 -12.21 9.50
C ASP A 197 -3.40 -12.25 10.68
N ALA A 198 -3.88 -11.08 11.14
CA ALA A 198 -4.86 -11.00 12.21
C ALA A 198 -6.20 -11.64 11.82
N SER A 199 -6.63 -11.51 10.58
CA SER A 199 -7.89 -12.08 10.09
C SER A 199 -7.85 -13.59 9.96
N PHE A 200 -6.73 -14.15 9.51
CA PHE A 200 -6.54 -15.59 9.37
C PHE A 200 -6.06 -16.27 10.66
N GLY A 201 -5.58 -15.51 11.63
CA GLY A 201 -4.95 -16.06 12.84
C GLY A 201 -3.64 -16.82 12.54
N ALA A 202 -3.02 -16.55 11.40
CA ALA A 202 -1.82 -17.21 10.91
C ALA A 202 -1.05 -16.28 9.97
N LYS A 203 0.26 -16.54 9.81
CA LYS A 203 1.08 -15.81 8.85
C LYS A 203 0.68 -16.10 7.40
N THR A 204 0.44 -15.05 6.64
CA THR A 204 0.06 -15.10 5.22
C THR A 204 1.14 -14.53 4.29
N THR A 205 2.26 -14.06 4.87
CA THR A 205 3.39 -13.49 4.14
C THR A 205 4.07 -14.50 3.21
N ALA A 206 4.46 -14.04 2.03
CA ALA A 206 5.27 -14.81 1.08
C ALA A 206 6.78 -14.86 1.44
N GLN A 207 7.19 -14.26 2.54
CA GLN A 207 8.60 -14.17 2.96
C GLN A 207 9.31 -15.53 2.98
N GLY A 208 8.64 -16.59 3.45
CA GLY A 208 9.21 -17.94 3.50
C GLY A 208 9.57 -18.54 2.14
N LEU A 209 9.09 -17.95 1.05
CA LEU A 209 9.40 -18.39 -0.30
C LEU A 209 10.76 -17.86 -0.80
N ILE A 210 11.35 -16.86 -0.14
CA ILE A 210 12.65 -16.25 -0.54
C ILE A 210 13.78 -17.29 -0.52
N GLU A 211 13.75 -18.24 0.41
CA GLU A 211 14.75 -19.31 0.48
C GLU A 211 14.79 -20.18 -0.81
N LYS A 212 13.63 -20.34 -1.46
CA LYS A 212 13.48 -21.11 -2.70
C LYS A 212 13.63 -20.22 -3.95
N TYR A 213 13.19 -18.97 -3.88
CA TYR A 213 13.10 -18.08 -5.04
C TYR A 213 13.92 -16.80 -4.80
N SER A 214 15.17 -16.78 -5.25
CA SER A 214 16.06 -15.62 -5.08
C SER A 214 15.63 -14.39 -5.88
N ASN A 215 14.69 -14.54 -6.82
CA ASN A 215 14.09 -13.45 -7.57
C ASN A 215 12.85 -12.83 -6.88
N LEU A 216 12.54 -13.22 -5.64
CA LEU A 216 11.42 -12.68 -4.86
C LEU A 216 11.86 -11.54 -3.96
N VAL A 217 11.09 -10.44 -3.98
CA VAL A 217 11.22 -9.28 -3.09
C VAL A 217 9.91 -9.09 -2.34
N ILE A 218 9.96 -8.98 -1.02
CA ILE A 218 8.80 -8.66 -0.20
C ILE A 218 8.92 -7.23 0.28
N LEU A 219 7.90 -6.41 0.00
CA LEU A 219 7.82 -5.02 0.44
C LEU A 219 6.91 -4.89 1.66
N HIS A 220 7.39 -4.23 2.69
CA HIS A 220 6.65 -3.88 3.91
C HIS A 220 6.69 -2.38 4.19
N THR A 221 5.77 -1.90 5.03
CA THR A 221 5.74 -0.50 5.46
C THR A 221 5.25 -0.35 6.90
N LEU A 222 5.78 0.64 7.60
CA LEU A 222 5.24 1.03 8.91
C LEU A 222 4.05 2.01 8.80
N SER A 223 3.67 2.42 7.59
CA SER A 223 2.64 3.45 7.36
C SER A 223 1.23 3.01 7.74
N LYS A 224 0.92 1.71 7.73
CA LYS A 224 -0.45 1.17 7.85
C LYS A 224 -0.72 0.60 9.22
N ALA A 225 -0.36 -0.63 9.50
CA ALA A 225 -0.61 -1.29 10.78
C ALA A 225 0.00 -0.55 11.98
N PHE A 226 1.18 0.04 11.79
CA PHE A 226 1.93 0.75 12.84
C PHE A 226 1.53 2.21 13.01
N GLY A 227 0.54 2.73 12.27
CA GLY A 227 0.11 4.13 12.39
C GLY A 227 1.22 5.16 12.19
N ALA A 228 2.26 4.80 11.44
CA ALA A 228 3.47 5.59 11.27
C ALA A 228 3.63 6.17 9.86
N ALA A 229 2.51 6.49 9.18
CA ALA A 229 2.53 7.04 7.82
C ALA A 229 3.38 8.31 7.70
N GLY A 230 3.33 9.18 8.69
CA GLY A 230 4.11 10.43 8.74
C GLY A 230 5.61 10.23 8.95
N THR A 231 6.07 9.09 9.44
CA THR A 231 7.49 8.79 9.64
C THR A 231 8.20 8.41 8.34
N ARG A 232 7.46 8.01 7.31
CA ARG A 232 8.01 7.61 6.01
C ARG A 232 9.05 6.48 6.13
N CYS A 233 8.67 5.33 6.67
CA CYS A 233 9.53 4.15 6.74
C CYS A 233 8.89 2.95 6.05
N GLY A 234 9.60 2.39 5.08
CA GLY A 234 9.35 1.10 4.46
C GLY A 234 10.62 0.25 4.45
N TYR A 235 10.48 -1.03 4.16
CA TYR A 235 11.62 -1.92 3.99
C TYR A 235 11.28 -3.07 3.04
N VAL A 236 12.30 -3.63 2.42
CA VAL A 236 12.21 -4.85 1.63
C VAL A 236 13.00 -5.98 2.25
N ILE A 237 12.52 -7.20 2.06
CA ILE A 237 13.21 -8.44 2.38
C ILE A 237 13.42 -9.21 1.08
N ALA A 238 14.66 -9.58 0.78
CA ALA A 238 15.03 -10.31 -0.43
C ALA A 238 16.35 -11.07 -0.24
N ALA A 239 16.77 -11.81 -1.24
CA ALA A 239 18.12 -12.42 -1.27
C ALA A 239 19.21 -11.35 -1.12
N PRO A 240 20.34 -11.64 -0.44
CA PRO A 240 21.39 -10.65 -0.17
C PRO A 240 21.89 -9.91 -1.42
N GLU A 241 22.07 -10.61 -2.54
CA GLU A 241 22.50 -10.00 -3.81
C GLU A 241 21.50 -8.98 -4.37
N VAL A 242 20.20 -9.18 -4.13
CA VAL A 242 19.13 -8.22 -4.48
C VAL A 242 19.19 -7.00 -3.57
N ILE A 243 19.44 -7.21 -2.28
CA ILE A 243 19.61 -6.11 -1.31
C ILE A 243 20.84 -5.26 -1.63
N ASP A 244 21.93 -5.86 -2.10
CA ASP A 244 23.11 -5.13 -2.56
C ASP A 244 22.78 -4.18 -3.73
N VAL A 245 21.91 -4.62 -4.66
CA VAL A 245 21.42 -3.77 -5.76
C VAL A 245 20.61 -2.58 -5.19
N PHE A 246 19.66 -2.82 -4.29
CA PHE A 246 18.92 -1.73 -3.65
C PHE A 246 19.84 -0.76 -2.91
N ALA A 247 20.85 -1.26 -2.20
CA ALA A 247 21.83 -0.45 -1.48
C ALA A 247 22.66 0.42 -2.44
N ALA A 248 22.98 -0.08 -3.64
CA ALA A 248 23.78 0.63 -4.63
C ALA A 248 23.04 1.81 -5.29
N ILE A 249 21.71 1.68 -5.50
CA ILE A 249 20.93 2.67 -6.27
C ILE A 249 20.16 3.68 -5.43
N ARG A 250 19.93 3.38 -4.15
CA ARG A 250 19.18 4.27 -3.26
C ARG A 250 19.89 5.61 -3.08
N GLN A 251 19.11 6.65 -2.79
CA GLN A 251 19.68 7.94 -2.41
C GLN A 251 20.42 7.84 -1.07
N ILE A 252 21.59 8.44 -0.99
CA ILE A 252 22.36 8.53 0.25
C ILE A 252 21.53 9.31 1.27
N TYR A 253 21.39 8.78 2.48
CA TYR A 253 20.62 9.39 3.58
C TYR A 253 19.13 9.60 3.31
N SER A 254 18.51 8.85 2.40
CA SER A 254 17.07 8.94 2.13
C SER A 254 16.20 8.71 3.38
N VAL A 255 16.62 7.81 4.26
CA VAL A 255 15.98 7.60 5.56
C VAL A 255 16.66 8.51 6.59
N ASN A 256 16.01 9.62 6.93
CA ASN A 256 16.56 10.64 7.82
C ASN A 256 16.68 10.19 9.28
N VAL A 257 17.39 10.95 10.12
CA VAL A 257 17.66 10.59 11.52
C VAL A 257 16.40 10.42 12.36
N LEU A 258 15.37 11.24 12.14
CA LEU A 258 14.12 11.17 12.88
C LEU A 258 13.32 9.93 12.49
N THR A 259 13.27 9.63 11.20
CA THR A 259 12.67 8.39 10.68
C THR A 259 13.33 7.16 11.27
N GLN A 260 14.68 7.08 11.25
CA GLN A 260 15.41 5.93 11.81
C GLN A 260 15.12 5.76 13.30
N ALA A 261 15.17 6.85 14.07
CA ALA A 261 14.90 6.82 15.51
C ALA A 261 13.46 6.40 15.83
N ALA A 262 12.47 7.00 15.18
CA ALA A 262 11.07 6.68 15.40
C ALA A 262 10.72 5.26 14.95
N ALA A 263 11.19 4.85 13.76
CA ALA A 263 10.95 3.51 13.24
C ALA A 263 11.57 2.42 14.13
N LEU A 264 12.81 2.61 14.56
CA LEU A 264 13.48 1.67 15.47
C LEU A 264 12.73 1.51 16.79
N ALA A 265 12.28 2.62 17.41
CA ALA A 265 11.50 2.59 18.63
C ALA A 265 10.15 1.88 18.42
N ALA A 266 9.45 2.17 17.33
CA ALA A 266 8.18 1.54 17.00
C ALA A 266 8.33 0.02 16.75
N VAL A 267 9.36 -0.40 16.00
CA VAL A 267 9.61 -1.81 15.70
C VAL A 267 9.99 -2.59 16.98
N ARG A 268 10.75 -2.02 17.88
CA ARG A 268 11.05 -2.62 19.19
C ARG A 268 9.81 -2.83 20.05
N ALA A 269 8.83 -1.95 19.93
CA ALA A 269 7.57 -2.02 20.65
C ALA A 269 6.41 -2.62 19.82
N ARG A 270 6.70 -3.30 18.72
CA ARG A 270 5.74 -3.77 17.71
C ARG A 270 4.57 -4.58 18.26
N ASP A 271 4.81 -5.38 19.29
CA ASP A 271 3.77 -6.25 19.87
C ASP A 271 2.61 -5.45 20.48
N ALA A 272 2.85 -4.19 20.86
CA ALA A 272 1.82 -3.29 21.37
C ALA A 272 0.77 -2.90 20.31
N TYR A 273 1.07 -3.08 19.02
CA TYR A 273 0.11 -2.81 17.95
C TYR A 273 -0.86 -3.96 17.68
N ALA A 274 -0.56 -5.18 18.09
CA ALA A 274 -1.39 -6.35 17.82
C ALA A 274 -2.86 -6.18 18.24
N PRO A 275 -3.20 -5.60 19.42
CA PRO A 275 -4.59 -5.34 19.78
C PRO A 275 -5.30 -4.36 18.84
N VAL A 276 -4.59 -3.31 18.39
CA VAL A 276 -5.13 -2.31 17.45
C VAL A 276 -5.39 -2.95 16.08
N VAL A 277 -4.45 -3.73 15.59
CA VAL A 277 -4.59 -4.45 14.30
C VAL A 277 -5.77 -5.41 14.35
N ALA A 278 -5.93 -6.17 15.43
CA ALA A 278 -7.08 -7.06 15.64
C ALA A 278 -8.41 -6.29 15.71
N GLN A 279 -8.42 -5.13 16.38
CA GLN A 279 -9.60 -4.27 16.45
C GLN A 279 -9.99 -3.71 15.09
N VAL A 280 -9.04 -3.25 14.28
CA VAL A 280 -9.28 -2.79 12.91
C VAL A 280 -9.87 -3.92 12.05
N ALA A 281 -9.34 -5.15 12.17
CA ALA A 281 -9.87 -6.30 11.47
C ALA A 281 -11.33 -6.62 11.88
N ALA A 282 -11.63 -6.56 13.18
CA ALA A 282 -12.99 -6.76 13.69
C ALA A 282 -13.96 -5.65 13.24
N GLU A 283 -13.51 -4.38 13.28
CA GLU A 283 -14.29 -3.23 12.81
C GLU A 283 -14.55 -3.30 11.31
N ARG A 284 -13.59 -3.77 10.52
CA ARG A 284 -13.80 -3.98 9.09
C ARG A 284 -14.96 -4.93 8.83
N GLU A 285 -15.03 -6.07 9.52
CA GLU A 285 -16.13 -7.02 9.37
C GLU A 285 -17.45 -6.40 9.85
N ARG A 286 -17.44 -5.61 10.93
CA ARG A 286 -18.63 -4.90 11.41
C ARG A 286 -19.15 -3.90 10.37
N VAL A 287 -18.27 -3.09 9.80
CA VAL A 287 -18.63 -2.09 8.77
C VAL A 287 -19.14 -2.78 7.51
N LYS A 288 -18.48 -3.87 7.07
CA LYS A 288 -18.92 -4.68 5.94
C LYS A 288 -20.33 -5.20 6.16
N ALA A 289 -20.61 -5.83 7.31
CA ALA A 289 -21.94 -6.34 7.65
C ALA A 289 -23.00 -5.22 7.67
N ALA A 290 -22.67 -4.03 8.17
CA ALA A 290 -23.59 -2.90 8.14
C ALA A 290 -23.92 -2.43 6.71
N LEU A 291 -22.93 -2.40 5.81
CA LEU A 291 -23.14 -2.08 4.39
C LEU A 291 -23.99 -3.15 3.69
N GLU A 292 -23.79 -4.42 3.99
CA GLU A 292 -24.63 -5.53 3.49
C GLU A 292 -26.08 -5.39 3.95
N VAL A 293 -26.32 -4.92 5.19
CA VAL A 293 -27.68 -4.62 5.68
C VAL A 293 -28.29 -3.46 4.89
N LEU A 294 -27.54 -2.42 4.52
CA LEU A 294 -28.05 -1.35 3.66
C LEU A 294 -28.49 -1.92 2.29
N ALA A 295 -27.68 -2.79 1.70
CA ALA A 295 -27.99 -3.47 0.44
C ALA A 295 -29.25 -4.35 0.56
N ALA A 296 -29.37 -5.13 1.64
CA ALA A 296 -30.55 -5.96 1.91
C ALA A 296 -31.85 -5.15 2.10
N ASN A 297 -31.73 -3.89 2.53
CA ASN A 297 -32.82 -2.93 2.65
C ASN A 297 -33.15 -2.21 1.33
N GLY A 298 -32.55 -2.63 0.20
CA GLY A 298 -32.84 -2.13 -1.13
C GLY A 298 -32.03 -0.90 -1.56
N LEU A 299 -31.01 -0.50 -0.81
CA LEU A 299 -30.09 0.54 -1.26
C LEU A 299 -29.07 -0.05 -2.27
N PRO A 300 -28.69 0.69 -3.33
CA PRO A 300 -27.77 0.21 -4.36
C PRO A 300 -26.31 0.26 -3.87
N VAL A 301 -25.98 -0.61 -2.92
CA VAL A 301 -24.65 -0.74 -2.31
C VAL A 301 -24.16 -2.17 -2.53
N GLU A 302 -22.92 -2.31 -3.02
CA GLU A 302 -22.20 -3.57 -3.12
C GLU A 302 -20.86 -3.43 -2.39
N VAL A 303 -20.46 -4.40 -1.59
CA VAL A 303 -19.21 -4.40 -0.83
C VAL A 303 -18.50 -5.72 -0.98
N TRP A 304 -17.18 -5.70 -1.17
CA TRP A 304 -16.37 -6.89 -1.31
C TRP A 304 -15.65 -7.25 0.00
N PRO A 305 -15.32 -8.54 0.21
CA PRO A 305 -14.45 -8.96 1.29
C PRO A 305 -13.08 -8.27 1.19
N SER A 306 -12.49 -7.92 2.32
CA SER A 306 -11.16 -7.32 2.37
C SER A 306 -10.36 -7.88 3.53
N PHE A 307 -9.06 -7.97 3.36
CA PHE A 307 -8.08 -8.34 4.38
C PHE A 307 -7.11 -7.19 4.69
N GLY A 308 -7.34 -5.98 4.12
CA GLY A 308 -6.65 -4.75 4.49
C GLY A 308 -7.37 -3.98 5.61
N ASN A 309 -6.99 -2.72 5.82
CA ASN A 309 -7.68 -1.79 6.72
C ASN A 309 -8.67 -0.87 5.97
N PHE A 310 -9.31 -1.39 4.93
CA PHE A 310 -10.27 -0.66 4.08
C PHE A 310 -11.28 -1.61 3.47
N LEU A 311 -12.36 -1.04 2.94
CA LEU A 311 -13.36 -1.74 2.13
C LEU A 311 -13.51 -1.02 0.79
N LEU A 312 -13.64 -1.80 -0.29
CA LEU A 312 -14.10 -1.31 -1.58
C LEU A 312 -15.63 -1.44 -1.60
N VAL A 313 -16.30 -0.35 -1.96
CA VAL A 313 -17.76 -0.25 -1.95
C VAL A 313 -18.22 0.38 -3.25
N ARG A 314 -19.14 -0.23 -3.97
CA ARG A 314 -19.81 0.37 -5.13
C ARG A 314 -21.18 0.90 -4.71
N MET A 315 -21.55 2.07 -5.19
CA MET A 315 -22.86 2.67 -4.98
C MET A 315 -23.20 3.64 -6.11
N ALA A 316 -24.47 3.82 -6.40
CA ALA A 316 -24.89 4.77 -7.42
C ALA A 316 -24.36 6.18 -7.12
N HIS A 317 -23.88 6.88 -8.16
CA HIS A 317 -23.36 8.24 -8.05
C HIS A 317 -22.25 8.43 -6.99
N ALA A 318 -21.34 7.45 -6.86
CA ALA A 318 -20.32 7.40 -5.82
C ALA A 318 -19.49 8.70 -5.70
N THR A 319 -19.10 9.32 -6.81
CA THR A 319 -18.39 10.62 -6.80
C THR A 319 -19.20 11.69 -6.08
N ARG A 320 -20.50 11.79 -6.38
CA ARG A 320 -21.38 12.77 -5.73
C ARG A 320 -21.62 12.44 -4.26
N VAL A 321 -21.79 11.18 -3.92
CA VAL A 321 -21.86 10.73 -2.51
C VAL A 321 -20.59 11.12 -1.77
N ARG A 322 -19.41 10.91 -2.36
CA ARG A 322 -18.11 11.31 -1.76
C ARG A 322 -18.02 12.83 -1.57
N GLU A 323 -18.48 13.64 -2.53
CA GLU A 323 -18.48 15.09 -2.41
C GLU A 323 -19.39 15.55 -1.26
N ARG A 324 -20.58 14.99 -1.15
CA ARG A 324 -21.51 15.29 -0.07
C ARG A 324 -21.02 14.81 1.31
N LEU A 325 -20.37 13.63 1.39
CA LEU A 325 -19.69 13.19 2.61
C LEU A 325 -18.68 14.23 3.08
N ARG A 326 -17.87 14.78 2.16
CA ARG A 326 -16.88 15.82 2.46
C ARG A 326 -17.55 17.14 2.90
N ASP A 327 -18.53 17.61 2.14
CA ASP A 327 -19.06 18.98 2.25
C ASP A 327 -20.14 19.12 3.34
N GLU A 328 -20.97 18.09 3.55
CA GLU A 328 -22.07 18.11 4.50
C GLU A 328 -21.71 17.46 5.85
N TYR A 329 -20.84 16.43 5.83
CA TYR A 329 -20.50 15.64 7.02
C TYR A 329 -19.03 15.80 7.46
N SER A 330 -18.20 16.52 6.70
CA SER A 330 -16.75 16.63 6.95
C SER A 330 -16.04 15.28 7.04
N ILE A 331 -16.43 14.35 6.16
CA ILE A 331 -15.87 12.99 6.05
C ILE A 331 -15.22 12.83 4.67
N LEU A 332 -13.94 12.46 4.63
CA LEU A 332 -13.21 12.21 3.39
C LEU A 332 -12.98 10.72 3.19
N VAL A 333 -13.44 10.17 2.06
CA VAL A 333 -13.14 8.83 1.57
C VAL A 333 -12.51 8.91 0.18
N ARG A 334 -11.91 7.82 -0.31
CA ARG A 334 -11.25 7.81 -1.62
C ARG A 334 -12.23 7.44 -2.73
N ASP A 335 -12.35 8.30 -3.73
CA ASP A 335 -13.07 8.02 -4.96
C ASP A 335 -12.17 7.27 -5.95
N PHE A 336 -12.68 6.18 -6.50
CA PHE A 336 -12.07 5.41 -7.57
C PHE A 336 -12.91 5.38 -8.84
N SER A 337 -14.02 6.09 -8.91
CA SER A 337 -14.98 6.07 -10.02
C SER A 337 -14.34 6.43 -11.37
N TYR A 338 -13.23 7.18 -11.34
CA TYR A 338 -12.47 7.55 -12.52
C TYR A 338 -11.56 6.43 -13.05
N ALA A 339 -11.25 5.43 -12.21
CA ALA A 339 -10.30 4.38 -12.57
C ALA A 339 -11.00 3.29 -13.39
N PRO A 340 -10.34 2.76 -14.43
CA PRO A 340 -10.90 1.69 -15.24
C PRO A 340 -11.30 0.48 -14.38
N GLY A 341 -12.50 -0.06 -14.63
CA GLY A 341 -13.05 -1.20 -13.88
C GLY A 341 -13.67 -0.87 -12.53
N LEU A 342 -13.50 0.37 -12.02
CA LEU A 342 -13.95 0.81 -10.70
C LEU A 342 -15.05 1.89 -10.78
N ALA A 343 -15.84 1.91 -11.85
CA ALA A 343 -16.96 2.84 -11.97
C ALA A 343 -17.86 2.75 -10.71
N ASP A 344 -18.23 3.92 -10.18
CA ASP A 344 -19.04 4.07 -8.98
C ASP A 344 -18.48 3.39 -7.71
N CYS A 345 -17.16 3.25 -7.61
CA CYS A 345 -16.49 2.66 -6.45
C CYS A 345 -15.84 3.73 -5.54
N LEU A 346 -16.07 3.59 -4.25
CA LEU A 346 -15.34 4.28 -3.18
C LEU A 346 -14.50 3.27 -2.40
N ARG A 347 -13.31 3.68 -1.97
CA ARG A 347 -12.58 2.96 -0.94
C ARG A 347 -12.72 3.70 0.37
N ILE A 348 -13.18 3.00 1.40
CA ILE A 348 -13.41 3.53 2.74
C ILE A 348 -12.37 2.89 3.67
N THR A 349 -11.49 3.69 4.23
CA THR A 349 -10.58 3.23 5.29
C THR A 349 -11.38 2.86 6.53
N VAL A 350 -11.01 1.80 7.20
CA VAL A 350 -11.61 1.39 8.48
C VAL A 350 -10.95 2.21 9.60
N GLY A 351 -11.72 3.11 10.17
CA GLY A 351 -11.30 3.97 11.28
C GLY A 351 -11.67 3.40 12.65
N THR A 352 -11.68 4.29 13.64
CA THR A 352 -12.23 3.99 14.97
C THR A 352 -13.74 3.68 14.89
N PRO A 353 -14.34 3.00 15.90
CA PRO A 353 -15.77 2.76 15.92
C PRO A 353 -16.62 4.03 15.71
N ALA A 354 -16.23 5.15 16.32
CA ALA A 354 -16.95 6.42 16.19
C ALA A 354 -16.87 6.99 14.76
N GLU A 355 -15.71 6.92 14.11
CA GLU A 355 -15.53 7.34 12.71
C GLU A 355 -16.34 6.46 11.76
N ASN A 356 -16.30 5.14 11.97
CA ASN A 356 -17.05 4.17 11.18
C ASN A 356 -18.56 4.37 11.32
N ASP A 357 -19.07 4.62 12.53
CA ASP A 357 -20.49 4.90 12.79
C ASP A 357 -20.95 6.20 12.10
N ALA A 358 -20.11 7.23 12.11
CA ALA A 358 -20.38 8.48 11.40
C ALA A 358 -20.48 8.25 9.87
N VAL A 359 -19.56 7.50 9.28
CA VAL A 359 -19.60 7.17 7.85
C VAL A 359 -20.84 6.36 7.51
N LEU A 360 -21.15 5.30 8.26
CA LEU A 360 -22.31 4.44 8.01
C LEU A 360 -23.63 5.21 8.11
N SER A 361 -23.75 6.10 9.11
CA SER A 361 -24.92 6.96 9.31
C SER A 361 -25.11 7.93 8.13
N ALA A 362 -24.03 8.55 7.67
CA ALA A 362 -24.07 9.48 6.53
C ALA A 362 -24.40 8.72 5.23
N LEU A 363 -23.79 7.56 4.97
CA LEU A 363 -24.06 6.74 3.78
C LEU A 363 -25.52 6.28 3.72
N ALA A 364 -26.11 5.89 4.85
CA ALA A 364 -27.52 5.46 4.91
C ALA A 364 -28.50 6.56 4.46
N VAL A 365 -28.15 7.84 4.67
CA VAL A 365 -28.92 8.99 4.20
C VAL A 365 -28.61 9.28 2.73
N LEU A 366 -27.32 9.49 2.41
CA LEU A 366 -26.87 9.99 1.12
C LEU A 366 -27.20 9.03 -0.02
N VAL A 367 -26.96 7.71 0.16
CA VAL A 367 -27.25 6.71 -0.88
C VAL A 367 -28.75 6.64 -1.19
N LYS A 368 -29.58 6.85 -0.19
CA LYS A 368 -31.04 6.88 -0.38
C LYS A 368 -31.52 8.15 -1.11
N GLU A 369 -30.88 9.28 -0.89
CA GLU A 369 -31.22 10.55 -1.54
C GLU A 369 -30.71 10.63 -2.99
N GLU A 370 -29.68 9.88 -3.32
CA GLU A 370 -29.08 9.82 -4.67
C GLU A 370 -29.67 8.66 -5.53
N MET A 371 -30.65 7.91 -5.02
CA MET A 371 -31.42 6.93 -5.81
C MET A 371 -32.39 7.61 -6.79
#